data_c00dfa602ee40766b7b4f052b51135a3
#
_entry.id   c00dfa602ee40766b7b4f052b51135a3
#
_cell.length_a   1.000
_cell.length_b   1.000
_cell.length_c   1.000
_cell.angle_alpha   90.00
_cell.angle_beta   90.00
_cell.angle_gamma   90.00
#
_symmetry.space_group_name_H-M   'P 1'
#
loop_
_entity.id
_entity.type
_entity.pdbx_description
1 polymer ?
#
loop_
_entity_poly.entity_id
_entity_poly.type
_entity_poly.pdbx_seq_one_letter_code
_entity_poly.pdbx_strand_id
1 'polypeptide(L)'
;MADPAVDVQKEDFYQDMTCAPIFGHILNYSHMLKLQAVHHIAIICSDYPKSKQFYTEILGFNIDREVFRDARDSYKLDLSLNGQYIIELFSFPSPPARVSRPEACGLRHIAFQVDNVEEAIADLNAKDIYPEPVRIDEFTGKKFTFFADPDDLPIELYEI
;
A
#
# COMPACT_ATOMS: atom_id res chain seq x y z
N MET A 1 33.45 -2.77 -43.89
CA MET A 1 32.52 -1.61 -43.87
C MET A 1 31.89 -1.62 -42.49
N ALA A 2 32.33 -0.72 -41.65
CA ALA A 2 31.86 -0.62 -40.26
C ALA A 2 30.68 0.37 -40.22
N ASP A 3 29.63 -0.02 -39.50
CA ASP A 3 28.43 0.77 -39.28
C ASP A 3 28.72 1.75 -38.11
N PRO A 4 28.45 3.04 -38.21
CA PRO A 4 28.76 3.99 -37.14
C PRO A 4 27.72 3.94 -36.05
N ALA A 5 28.22 3.79 -34.81
CA ALA A 5 27.47 3.91 -33.56
C ALA A 5 26.76 5.27 -33.45
N VAL A 6 25.49 5.25 -33.18
CA VAL A 6 24.70 6.43 -32.79
C VAL A 6 24.92 6.67 -31.30
N ASP A 7 25.75 7.65 -31.00
CA ASP A 7 25.94 8.23 -29.67
C ASP A 7 24.69 9.07 -29.32
N VAL A 8 23.82 8.57 -28.47
CA VAL A 8 22.69 9.33 -27.93
C VAL A 8 23.15 10.02 -26.67
N GLN A 9 23.54 11.28 -26.80
CA GLN A 9 23.87 12.16 -25.69
C GLN A 9 22.68 12.32 -24.75
N LYS A 10 22.89 11.92 -23.51
CA LYS A 10 21.97 12.10 -22.35
C LYS A 10 22.23 13.47 -21.72
N GLU A 11 22.10 14.54 -22.45
CA GLU A 11 22.08 15.88 -21.86
C GLU A 11 21.17 16.71 -22.75
N ASP A 12 19.95 17.06 -22.25
CA ASP A 12 19.14 18.22 -22.64
C ASP A 12 17.66 18.02 -22.30
N PHE A 13 17.35 17.57 -21.06
CA PHE A 13 15.95 17.53 -20.61
C PHE A 13 15.65 18.42 -19.39
N TYR A 14 16.59 19.30 -19.00
CA TYR A 14 16.42 20.17 -17.82
C TYR A 14 16.75 21.64 -18.08
N GLN A 15 16.49 22.16 -19.26
CA GLN A 15 16.54 23.61 -19.49
C GLN A 15 15.34 23.99 -20.35
N ASP A 16 14.35 24.50 -19.73
CA ASP A 16 13.39 25.55 -20.09
C ASP A 16 12.00 25.33 -19.48
N MET A 17 11.94 25.34 -18.14
CA MET A 17 10.69 25.73 -17.48
C MET A 17 10.85 27.15 -16.92
N THR A 18 11.02 28.12 -17.81
CA THR A 18 10.68 29.49 -17.46
C THR A 18 9.18 29.55 -17.25
N CYS A 19 8.80 29.55 -15.97
CA CYS A 19 7.44 29.75 -15.53
C CYS A 19 6.98 31.14 -16.04
N ALA A 20 6.28 31.16 -17.18
CA ALA A 20 5.51 32.33 -17.57
C ALA A 20 4.47 32.57 -16.47
N PRO A 21 4.28 33.81 -16.00
CA PRO A 21 3.25 34.11 -15.01
C PRO A 21 1.90 33.84 -15.66
N ILE A 22 1.32 32.68 -15.35
CA ILE A 22 -0.08 32.41 -15.68
C ILE A 22 -0.89 33.39 -14.88
N PHE A 23 -1.50 34.33 -15.58
CA PHE A 23 -2.40 35.35 -15.12
C PHE A 23 -3.27 34.88 -13.96
N GLY A 24 -3.20 35.65 -12.87
CA GLY A 24 -3.98 35.70 -11.68
C GLY A 24 -5.33 35.01 -11.64
N HIS A 25 -5.37 33.70 -11.48
CA HIS A 25 -6.40 33.09 -10.66
C HIS A 25 -5.88 33.16 -9.24
N ILE A 26 -6.34 34.19 -8.51
CA ILE A 26 -6.32 34.16 -7.04
C ILE A 26 -7.11 32.90 -6.69
N LEU A 27 -6.39 31.78 -6.45
CA LEU A 27 -6.99 30.58 -5.90
C LEU A 27 -7.59 31.00 -4.56
N ASN A 28 -8.90 31.11 -4.55
CA ASN A 28 -9.65 31.49 -3.37
C ASN A 28 -9.54 30.30 -2.39
N TYR A 29 -8.52 30.32 -1.52
CA TYR A 29 -8.22 29.30 -0.50
C TYR A 29 -9.39 29.00 0.44
N SER A 30 -10.46 29.79 0.36
CA SER A 30 -11.67 29.61 1.17
C SER A 30 -12.51 28.38 0.81
N HIS A 31 -12.22 27.70 -0.31
CA HIS A 31 -12.98 26.53 -0.79
C HIS A 31 -12.16 25.23 -0.87
N MET A 32 -10.96 25.19 -0.33
CA MET A 32 -10.18 23.96 -0.25
C MET A 32 -10.82 22.98 0.73
N LEU A 33 -10.97 21.73 0.31
CA LEU A 33 -11.42 20.64 1.18
C LEU A 33 -10.44 20.48 2.36
N LYS A 34 -10.95 20.59 3.58
CA LYS A 34 -10.16 20.46 4.81
C LYS A 34 -10.14 19.01 5.28
N LEU A 35 -9.23 18.22 4.72
CA LEU A 35 -8.97 16.86 5.21
C LEU A 35 -8.23 16.94 6.56
N GLN A 36 -8.61 16.07 7.50
CA GLN A 36 -7.99 16.01 8.84
C GLN A 36 -6.97 14.87 8.92
N ALA A 37 -7.33 13.68 8.43
CA ALA A 37 -6.50 12.48 8.46
C ALA A 37 -7.04 11.44 7.47
N VAL A 38 -6.27 10.37 7.24
CA VAL A 38 -6.82 9.15 6.69
C VAL A 38 -7.61 8.45 7.79
N HIS A 39 -8.88 8.19 7.55
CA HIS A 39 -9.75 7.53 8.53
C HIS A 39 -9.57 6.01 8.51
N HIS A 40 -9.64 5.41 7.32
CA HIS A 40 -9.41 3.97 7.11
C HIS A 40 -9.07 3.70 5.64
N ILE A 41 -8.60 2.48 5.39
CA ILE A 41 -8.40 1.91 4.07
C ILE A 41 -9.35 0.72 3.94
N ALA A 42 -10.19 0.71 2.89
CA ALA A 42 -11.09 -0.40 2.63
C ALA A 42 -10.44 -1.41 1.69
N ILE A 43 -10.46 -2.69 2.09
CA ILE A 43 -9.87 -3.82 1.37
C ILE A 43 -10.98 -4.84 1.07
N ILE A 44 -11.03 -5.32 -0.16
CA ILE A 44 -11.90 -6.42 -0.56
C ILE A 44 -11.09 -7.70 -0.56
N CYS A 45 -11.57 -8.75 0.11
CA CYS A 45 -10.95 -10.06 0.12
C CYS A 45 -11.80 -11.10 -0.62
N SER A 46 -11.13 -12.07 -1.24
CA SER A 46 -11.78 -13.19 -1.93
C SER A 46 -12.16 -14.33 -0.99
N ASP A 47 -11.36 -14.55 0.07
CA ASP A 47 -11.58 -15.56 1.12
C ASP A 47 -11.59 -14.86 2.49
N TYR A 48 -12.79 -14.60 3.00
CA TYR A 48 -12.97 -13.84 4.23
C TYR A 48 -12.32 -14.50 5.46
N PRO A 49 -12.53 -15.80 5.76
CA PRO A 49 -11.85 -16.46 6.87
C PRO A 49 -10.34 -16.36 6.82
N LYS A 50 -9.75 -16.62 5.65
CA LYS A 50 -8.30 -16.56 5.43
C LYS A 50 -7.76 -15.15 5.63
N SER A 51 -8.41 -14.15 5.05
CA SER A 51 -7.98 -12.76 5.19
C SER A 51 -8.20 -12.23 6.61
N LYS A 52 -9.31 -12.57 7.27
CA LYS A 52 -9.51 -12.27 8.68
C LYS A 52 -8.36 -12.82 9.54
N GLN A 53 -8.03 -14.11 9.38
CA GLN A 53 -6.92 -14.74 10.10
C GLN A 53 -5.59 -14.02 9.82
N PHE A 54 -5.31 -13.69 8.56
CA PHE A 54 -4.09 -12.98 8.17
C PHE A 54 -3.96 -11.64 8.89
N TYR A 55 -4.97 -10.78 8.83
CA TYR A 55 -4.90 -9.47 9.45
C TYR A 55 -4.89 -9.53 10.99
N THR A 56 -5.59 -10.48 11.61
CA THR A 56 -5.66 -10.55 13.08
C THR A 56 -4.55 -11.38 13.72
N GLU A 57 -4.22 -12.56 13.17
CA GLU A 57 -3.26 -13.48 13.81
C GLU A 57 -1.84 -13.30 13.27
N ILE A 58 -1.68 -12.87 12.00
CA ILE A 58 -0.37 -12.65 11.42
C ILE A 58 0.09 -11.20 11.68
N LEU A 59 -0.73 -10.22 11.30
CA LEU A 59 -0.39 -8.80 11.42
C LEU A 59 -0.74 -8.18 12.78
N GLY A 60 -1.51 -8.88 13.62
CA GLY A 60 -1.81 -8.44 14.99
C GLY A 60 -2.86 -7.34 15.10
N PHE A 61 -3.74 -7.19 14.11
CA PHE A 61 -4.86 -6.27 14.21
C PHE A 61 -5.92 -6.75 15.21
N ASN A 62 -6.51 -5.82 15.94
CA ASN A 62 -7.65 -6.08 16.80
C ASN A 62 -8.97 -5.91 16.04
N ILE A 63 -9.95 -6.76 16.34
CA ILE A 63 -11.30 -6.64 15.81
C ILE A 63 -12.07 -5.63 16.66
N ASP A 64 -12.48 -4.52 16.05
CA ASP A 64 -13.34 -3.54 16.68
C ASP A 64 -14.82 -3.89 16.48
N ARG A 65 -15.17 -4.37 15.28
CA ARG A 65 -16.52 -4.77 14.92
C ARG A 65 -16.53 -5.71 13.73
N GLU A 66 -17.41 -6.71 13.78
CA GLU A 66 -17.69 -7.63 12.67
C GLU A 66 -19.19 -7.70 12.41
N VAL A 67 -19.60 -7.52 11.16
CA VAL A 67 -21.02 -7.52 10.75
C VAL A 67 -21.19 -8.29 9.45
N PHE A 68 -22.16 -9.21 9.42
CA PHE A 68 -22.66 -9.75 8.16
C PHE A 68 -23.77 -8.86 7.62
N ARG A 69 -23.68 -8.50 6.34
CA ARG A 69 -24.62 -7.61 5.66
C ARG A 69 -25.49 -8.43 4.69
N ASP A 70 -26.63 -8.90 5.15
CA ASP A 70 -27.52 -9.79 4.39
C ASP A 70 -27.87 -9.25 2.99
N ALA A 71 -28.19 -7.96 2.88
CA ALA A 71 -28.55 -7.34 1.59
C ALA A 71 -27.44 -7.36 0.54
N ARG A 72 -26.19 -7.66 0.93
CA ARG A 72 -25.01 -7.68 0.06
C ARG A 72 -24.27 -9.02 0.08
N ASP A 73 -24.76 -9.97 0.85
CA ASP A 73 -24.10 -11.26 1.08
C ASP A 73 -22.62 -11.09 1.38
N SER A 74 -22.31 -10.23 2.36
CA SER A 74 -20.93 -9.79 2.58
C SER A 74 -20.64 -9.46 4.03
N TYR A 75 -19.46 -9.86 4.49
CA TYR A 75 -18.94 -9.41 5.78
C TYR A 75 -18.31 -8.01 5.66
N LYS A 76 -18.38 -7.26 6.75
CA LYS A 76 -17.60 -6.04 7.02
C LYS A 76 -16.92 -6.24 8.36
N LEU A 77 -15.60 -6.09 8.38
CA LEU A 77 -14.75 -6.22 9.55
C LEU A 77 -13.95 -4.95 9.74
N ASP A 78 -14.18 -4.28 10.86
CA ASP A 78 -13.44 -3.08 11.27
C ASP A 78 -12.24 -3.51 12.12
N LEU A 79 -11.05 -3.08 11.72
CA LEU A 79 -9.79 -3.51 12.32
C LEU A 79 -8.96 -2.31 12.77
N SER A 80 -8.42 -2.41 14.00
CA SER A 80 -7.51 -1.41 14.57
C SER A 80 -6.12 -1.99 14.86
N LEU A 81 -5.13 -1.12 14.78
CA LEU A 81 -3.74 -1.40 15.16
C LEU A 81 -3.31 -0.34 16.18
N ASN A 82 -2.77 -0.77 17.33
CA ASN A 82 -2.39 0.12 18.42
C ASN A 82 -3.50 1.09 18.86
N GLY A 83 -4.75 0.63 18.84
CA GLY A 83 -5.93 1.42 19.21
C GLY A 83 -6.39 2.42 18.14
N GLN A 84 -5.76 2.45 16.98
CA GLN A 84 -6.18 3.27 15.85
C GLN A 84 -6.91 2.42 14.80
N TYR A 85 -8.12 2.83 14.44
CA TYR A 85 -8.88 2.23 13.35
C TYR A 85 -8.17 2.47 12.01
N ILE A 86 -7.83 1.40 11.29
CA ILE A 86 -6.98 1.46 10.08
C ILE A 86 -7.64 0.80 8.87
N ILE A 87 -8.24 -0.38 9.04
CA ILE A 87 -8.71 -1.20 7.93
C ILE A 87 -10.20 -1.52 8.07
N GLU A 88 -10.94 -1.40 6.96
CA GLU A 88 -12.22 -2.08 6.75
C GLU A 88 -12.01 -3.25 5.79
N LEU A 89 -12.13 -4.47 6.27
CA LEU A 89 -12.08 -5.66 5.42
C LEU A 89 -13.48 -6.05 4.97
N PHE A 90 -13.66 -6.20 3.67
CA PHE A 90 -14.93 -6.61 3.06
C PHE A 90 -14.80 -7.91 2.31
N SER A 91 -15.77 -8.80 2.45
CA SER A 91 -16.02 -9.86 1.49
C SER A 91 -17.14 -9.46 0.53
N PHE A 92 -17.09 -9.99 -0.68
CA PHE A 92 -18.19 -9.91 -1.65
C PHE A 92 -18.28 -11.25 -2.39
N PRO A 93 -19.47 -11.63 -2.91
CA PRO A 93 -19.58 -12.81 -3.75
C PRO A 93 -18.72 -12.70 -5.00
N SER A 94 -17.75 -13.62 -5.15
CA SER A 94 -16.90 -13.75 -6.34
C SER A 94 -16.24 -12.44 -6.80
N PRO A 95 -15.49 -11.71 -5.97
CA PRO A 95 -14.81 -10.52 -6.41
C PRO A 95 -13.74 -10.88 -7.45
N PRO A 96 -13.51 -10.04 -8.48
CA PRO A 96 -12.41 -10.27 -9.41
C PRO A 96 -11.08 -10.19 -8.68
N ALA A 97 -10.11 -10.99 -9.14
CA ALA A 97 -8.77 -10.97 -8.59
C ALA A 97 -8.12 -9.59 -8.72
N ARG A 98 -7.29 -9.22 -7.75
CA ARG A 98 -6.47 -8.02 -7.80
C ARG A 98 -5.48 -8.10 -8.97
N VAL A 99 -5.30 -6.99 -9.70
CA VAL A 99 -4.25 -6.85 -10.70
C VAL A 99 -3.03 -6.23 -10.02
N SER A 100 -2.12 -7.07 -9.57
CA SER A 100 -0.89 -6.61 -8.92
C SER A 100 0.32 -6.64 -9.86
N ARG A 101 0.29 -7.45 -10.92
CA ARG A 101 1.39 -7.56 -11.88
C ARG A 101 0.88 -7.78 -13.31
N PRO A 102 1.20 -6.86 -14.28
CA PRO A 102 1.87 -5.58 -14.03
C PRO A 102 1.01 -4.68 -13.14
N GLU A 103 1.62 -3.72 -12.47
CA GLU A 103 0.91 -2.81 -11.58
C GLU A 103 -0.18 -2.05 -12.34
N ALA A 104 -1.38 -2.03 -11.75
CA ALA A 104 -2.50 -1.25 -12.24
C ALA A 104 -2.68 0.03 -11.42
N CYS A 105 -3.39 1.00 -11.98
CA CYS A 105 -3.78 2.21 -11.24
C CYS A 105 -4.59 1.85 -10.00
N GLY A 106 -4.33 2.52 -8.88
CA GLY A 106 -5.00 2.30 -7.59
C GLY A 106 -4.03 2.20 -6.44
N LEU A 107 -4.48 1.60 -5.34
CA LEU A 107 -3.62 1.35 -4.18
C LEU A 107 -2.53 0.34 -4.53
N ARG A 108 -1.26 0.80 -4.52
CA ARG A 108 -0.12 -0.06 -4.84
C ARG A 108 0.21 -1.01 -3.70
N HIS A 109 0.39 -0.49 -2.49
CA HIS A 109 0.70 -1.25 -1.27
C HIS A 109 0.24 -0.50 -0.03
N ILE A 110 0.32 -1.18 1.11
CA ILE A 110 0.22 -0.57 2.44
C ILE A 110 1.56 -0.78 3.13
N ALA A 111 2.14 0.30 3.67
CA ALA A 111 3.38 0.25 4.44
C ALA A 111 3.10 0.33 5.94
N PHE A 112 3.70 -0.57 6.72
CA PHE A 112 3.69 -0.55 8.17
C PHE A 112 5.11 -0.30 8.70
N GLN A 113 5.20 0.51 9.74
CA GLN A 113 6.46 0.77 10.43
C GLN A 113 6.81 -0.38 11.35
N VAL A 114 8.10 -0.73 11.38
CA VAL A 114 8.69 -1.70 12.31
C VAL A 114 9.98 -1.14 12.88
N ASP A 115 10.33 -1.55 14.09
CA ASP A 115 11.59 -1.15 14.73
C ASP A 115 12.80 -1.86 14.08
N ASN A 116 12.61 -3.09 13.62
CA ASN A 116 13.66 -3.92 13.03
C ASN A 116 13.05 -4.85 11.96
N VAL A 117 13.49 -4.68 10.71
CA VAL A 117 12.96 -5.46 9.58
C VAL A 117 13.38 -6.92 9.66
N GLU A 118 14.60 -7.24 10.14
CA GLU A 118 15.09 -8.62 10.23
C GLU A 118 14.32 -9.41 11.30
N GLU A 119 14.00 -8.80 12.43
CA GLU A 119 13.16 -9.42 13.47
C GLU A 119 11.74 -9.67 12.95
N ALA A 120 11.14 -8.69 12.28
CA ALA A 120 9.82 -8.85 11.67
C ALA A 120 9.78 -9.95 10.60
N ILE A 121 10.85 -10.11 9.80
CA ILE A 121 11.01 -11.23 8.86
C ILE A 121 11.06 -12.56 9.61
N ALA A 122 11.81 -12.64 10.71
CA ALA A 122 11.88 -13.88 11.50
C ALA A 122 10.51 -14.27 12.05
N ASP A 123 9.70 -13.30 12.52
CA ASP A 123 8.34 -13.53 13.02
C ASP A 123 7.39 -13.99 11.90
N LEU A 124 7.51 -13.43 10.69
CA LEU A 124 6.74 -13.86 9.53
C LEU A 124 7.13 -15.26 9.06
N ASN A 125 8.44 -15.56 9.01
CA ASN A 125 8.95 -16.88 8.64
C ASN A 125 8.47 -17.99 9.62
N ALA A 126 8.37 -17.67 10.91
CA ALA A 126 7.81 -18.58 11.91
C ALA A 126 6.32 -18.89 11.68
N LYS A 127 5.64 -18.12 10.84
CA LYS A 127 4.24 -18.27 10.44
C LYS A 127 4.10 -18.71 8.96
N ASP A 128 5.16 -19.25 8.37
CA ASP A 128 5.23 -19.72 6.97
C ASP A 128 4.98 -18.61 5.93
N ILE A 129 5.28 -17.35 6.27
CA ILE A 129 5.26 -16.21 5.34
C ILE A 129 6.70 -15.79 5.06
N TYR A 130 7.08 -15.79 3.78
CA TYR A 130 8.45 -15.53 3.35
C TYR A 130 8.52 -14.22 2.55
N PRO A 131 8.93 -13.10 3.21
CA PRO A 131 9.07 -11.81 2.54
C PRO A 131 10.16 -11.82 1.46
N GLU A 132 10.12 -10.81 0.59
CA GLU A 132 11.18 -10.53 -0.38
C GLU A 132 12.52 -10.21 0.35
N PRO A 133 13.67 -10.28 -0.36
CA PRO A 133 14.94 -9.83 0.21
C PRO A 133 14.87 -8.39 0.71
N VAL A 134 15.52 -8.12 1.84
CA VAL A 134 15.64 -6.76 2.41
C VAL A 134 16.29 -5.83 1.38
N ARG A 135 15.72 -4.66 1.23
CA ARG A 135 16.23 -3.55 0.44
C ARG A 135 16.50 -2.33 1.32
N ILE A 136 17.29 -1.42 0.82
CA ILE A 136 17.59 -0.13 1.47
C ILE A 136 16.98 0.96 0.59
N ASP A 137 16.20 1.83 1.22
CA ASP A 137 15.68 3.03 0.59
C ASP A 137 16.85 4.01 0.36
N GLU A 138 17.12 4.34 -0.88
CA GLU A 138 18.25 5.20 -1.27
C GLU A 138 18.15 6.65 -0.77
N PHE A 139 16.93 7.10 -0.42
CA PHE A 139 16.69 8.45 0.06
C PHE A 139 16.78 8.57 1.58
N THR A 140 16.39 7.54 2.30
CA THR A 140 16.32 7.55 3.76
C THR A 140 17.40 6.70 4.43
N GLY A 141 17.98 5.75 3.69
CA GLY A 141 18.93 4.76 4.21
C GLY A 141 18.26 3.68 5.09
N LYS A 142 16.93 3.67 5.18
CA LYS A 142 16.17 2.73 5.99
C LYS A 142 15.96 1.42 5.24
N LYS A 143 15.85 0.34 6.01
CA LYS A 143 15.55 -0.99 5.45
C LYS A 143 14.06 -1.16 5.24
N PHE A 144 13.72 -1.93 4.22
CA PHE A 144 12.35 -2.33 3.96
C PHE A 144 12.29 -3.69 3.27
N THR A 145 11.13 -4.32 3.34
CA THR A 145 10.82 -5.55 2.61
C THR A 145 9.35 -5.60 2.25
N PHE A 146 8.99 -6.53 1.34
CA PHE A 146 7.62 -6.75 0.93
C PHE A 146 7.22 -8.21 1.11
N PHE A 147 5.95 -8.41 1.40
CA PHE A 147 5.22 -9.67 1.28
C PHE A 147 3.81 -9.34 0.79
N ALA A 148 2.92 -10.31 0.69
CA ALA A 148 1.56 -10.07 0.21
C ALA A 148 0.52 -10.57 1.19
N ASP A 149 -0.66 -9.95 1.17
CA ASP A 149 -1.85 -10.50 1.81
C ASP A 149 -2.40 -11.69 0.99
N PRO A 150 -3.45 -12.39 1.47
CA PRO A 150 -4.03 -13.54 0.76
C PRO A 150 -4.56 -13.27 -0.65
N ASP A 151 -4.79 -12.01 -1.00
CA ASP A 151 -5.29 -11.56 -2.30
C ASP A 151 -4.25 -10.77 -3.12
N ASP A 152 -2.95 -10.98 -2.83
CA ASP A 152 -1.82 -10.34 -3.51
C ASP A 152 -1.75 -8.81 -3.34
N LEU A 153 -2.37 -8.22 -2.30
CA LEU A 153 -2.08 -6.84 -1.94
C LEU A 153 -0.67 -6.78 -1.32
N PRO A 154 0.27 -6.05 -1.93
CA PRO A 154 1.60 -5.93 -1.35
C PRO A 154 1.55 -5.19 -0.01
N ILE A 155 2.23 -5.75 0.97
CA ILE A 155 2.44 -5.17 2.29
C ILE A 155 3.93 -4.88 2.43
N GLU A 156 4.26 -3.65 2.79
CA GLU A 156 5.62 -3.21 3.06
C GLU A 156 5.87 -3.15 4.56
N LEU A 157 7.01 -3.67 5.01
CA LEU A 157 7.58 -3.37 6.32
C LEU A 157 8.71 -2.38 6.14
N TYR A 158 8.63 -1.23 6.81
CA TYR A 158 9.58 -0.14 6.71
C TYR A 158 10.17 0.17 8.08
N GLU A 159 11.50 0.12 8.19
CA GLU A 159 12.23 0.36 9.44
C GLU A 159 12.24 1.85 9.79
N ILE A 160 11.98 2.23 11.05
CA ILE A 160 11.97 3.61 11.53
C ILE A 160 13.24 4.02 12.29
#